data_feb7d59e5f42af8751ead19e113402f0
#
_entry.id   feb7d59e5f42af8751ead19e113402f0
#
_cell.length_a   1.000
_cell.length_b   1.000
_cell.length_c   1.000
_cell.angle_alpha   90.00
_cell.angle_beta   90.00
_cell.angle_gamma   90.00
#
_symmetry.space_group_name_H-M   'P 1'
#
loop_
_entity.id
_entity.type
_entity.pdbx_description
1 polymer ?
#
loop_
_entity_poly.entity_id
_entity_poly.type
_entity_poly.pdbx_seq_one_letter_code
_entity_poly.pdbx_strand_id
1 'polypeptide(L)'
;MKKTHSWNKGVQLLSWFVGALLLAVFVVSCNSAVPGQGKVMPNFTSFTIPNAGISKAGSTVTAIVKGANFKASGITGSDFSVNCATASITNSSKVTIIDDATLSVTLTIPGTANDYTITVTYGAASKAGTFSVTDDTAYTVGKIVLADKTLVDKNDYSAIDPNNPPVGIICSINSYGVPRMIALHTSGSDLLWAKKGSAGYKTKFEGIICEPSTTGSGAAQTATFTGDTDGSDNWEYIKSIDPAGAADAATNYPAFNWVNTYNETYKTKLNNKTFAWYMPSLAELCEVYKNKAAINESLTKIRGLDSNYADASLGTLWYWSSSQDSGNYKHAWDVSFSDGDVANDGKYYNKFRVCCLSGF
;
A
#
# COMPACT_ATOMS: atom_id res chain seq x y z
N MET A 1 -41.68 0.84 -66.21
CA MET A 1 -41.53 -0.62 -66.29
C MET A 1 -41.02 -1.08 -64.96
N LYS A 2 -41.88 -1.59 -64.12
CA LYS A 2 -42.22 -2.98 -63.77
C LYS A 2 -40.99 -3.90 -63.74
N LYS A 3 -40.56 -4.37 -62.53
CA LYS A 3 -40.80 -5.68 -61.87
C LYS A 3 -39.80 -5.85 -60.76
N THR A 4 -40.20 -6.09 -59.60
CA THR A 4 -40.63 -7.29 -58.82
C THR A 4 -39.49 -8.02 -58.12
N HIS A 5 -39.63 -8.00 -56.80
CA HIS A 5 -39.37 -9.06 -55.78
C HIS A 5 -38.37 -10.16 -56.06
N SER A 6 -37.47 -10.35 -55.08
CA SER A 6 -37.24 -11.70 -54.56
C SER A 6 -36.72 -11.62 -53.11
N TRP A 7 -37.48 -12.23 -52.23
CA TRP A 7 -37.09 -12.62 -50.88
C TRP A 7 -36.09 -13.76 -50.96
N ASN A 8 -35.01 -13.69 -50.14
CA ASN A 8 -34.41 -14.90 -49.70
C ASN A 8 -34.05 -14.80 -48.22
N LYS A 9 -34.64 -15.74 -47.49
CA LYS A 9 -34.38 -16.03 -46.08
C LYS A 9 -33.00 -16.64 -45.94
N GLY A 10 -32.28 -16.28 -44.92
CA GLY A 10 -31.00 -16.91 -44.61
C GLY A 10 -30.53 -16.60 -43.21
N VAL A 11 -31.02 -17.42 -42.30
CA VAL A 11 -30.31 -17.88 -41.11
C VAL A 11 -29.80 -16.83 -40.09
N GLN A 12 -30.61 -16.64 -39.07
CA GLN A 12 -30.14 -16.09 -37.77
C GLN A 12 -29.24 -17.08 -37.09
N LEU A 13 -27.98 -16.75 -36.97
CA LEU A 13 -27.06 -17.36 -35.99
C LEU A 13 -27.29 -16.68 -34.64
N LEU A 14 -28.02 -17.36 -33.79
CA LEU A 14 -28.24 -17.00 -32.40
C LEU A 14 -26.95 -17.27 -31.64
N SER A 15 -26.13 -16.24 -31.43
CA SER A 15 -25.03 -16.34 -30.46
C SER A 15 -25.62 -16.14 -29.06
N TRP A 16 -25.62 -17.19 -28.28
CA TRP A 16 -25.98 -17.21 -26.89
C TRP A 16 -24.90 -16.51 -26.08
N PHE A 17 -25.10 -15.25 -25.75
CA PHE A 17 -24.44 -14.63 -24.63
C PHE A 17 -25.15 -15.12 -23.37
N VAL A 18 -24.55 -16.04 -22.67
CA VAL A 18 -24.92 -16.39 -21.31
C VAL A 18 -24.40 -15.26 -20.42
N GLY A 19 -25.22 -14.22 -20.28
CA GLY A 19 -25.06 -13.25 -19.22
C GLY A 19 -25.41 -13.95 -17.90
N ALA A 20 -24.43 -14.23 -17.08
CA ALA A 20 -24.65 -14.65 -15.71
C ALA A 20 -25.25 -13.44 -14.95
N LEU A 21 -26.56 -13.33 -14.98
CA LEU A 21 -27.31 -12.44 -14.10
C LEU A 21 -27.21 -13.04 -12.69
N LEU A 22 -26.30 -12.53 -11.87
CA LEU A 22 -26.25 -12.78 -10.44
C LEU A 22 -27.53 -12.16 -9.84
N LEU A 23 -28.58 -12.93 -9.76
CA LEU A 23 -29.77 -12.62 -9.00
C LEU A 23 -29.38 -12.67 -7.53
N ALA A 24 -29.06 -11.52 -6.94
CA ALA A 24 -28.99 -11.38 -5.50
C ALA A 24 -30.41 -11.55 -4.95
N VAL A 25 -30.76 -12.78 -4.57
CA VAL A 25 -31.96 -13.03 -3.82
C VAL A 25 -31.78 -12.43 -2.43
N PHE A 26 -32.30 -11.22 -2.26
CA PHE A 26 -32.54 -10.68 -0.92
C PHE A 26 -33.64 -11.51 -0.28
N VAL A 27 -33.25 -12.54 0.47
CA VAL A 27 -34.16 -13.17 1.41
C VAL A 27 -34.31 -12.20 2.57
N VAL A 28 -35.32 -11.34 2.49
CA VAL A 28 -35.81 -10.63 3.67
C VAL A 28 -36.49 -11.70 4.54
N SER A 29 -35.72 -12.29 5.44
CA SER A 29 -36.27 -13.14 6.50
C SER A 29 -37.00 -12.24 7.50
N CYS A 30 -38.31 -12.10 7.34
CA CYS A 30 -39.16 -11.68 8.44
C CYS A 30 -39.08 -12.75 9.52
N ASN A 31 -38.30 -12.49 10.55
CA ASN A 31 -38.14 -13.36 11.71
C ASN A 31 -39.35 -13.22 12.63
N SER A 32 -40.48 -13.86 12.29
CA SER A 32 -41.46 -14.23 13.28
C SER A 32 -40.95 -15.47 14.02
N ALA A 33 -40.56 -15.33 15.26
CA ALA A 33 -40.08 -16.41 16.10
C ALA A 33 -41.08 -17.56 16.13
N VAL A 34 -40.79 -18.63 15.42
CA VAL A 34 -41.51 -19.91 15.54
C VAL A 34 -40.94 -20.62 16.77
N PRO A 35 -41.74 -20.95 17.79
CA PRO A 35 -41.26 -21.71 18.94
C PRO A 35 -40.75 -23.07 18.47
N GLY A 36 -39.42 -23.32 18.61
CA GLY A 36 -38.81 -24.61 18.28
C GLY A 36 -37.72 -24.59 17.20
N GLN A 37 -37.45 -23.45 16.53
CA GLN A 37 -36.27 -23.36 15.65
C GLN A 37 -35.00 -23.20 16.50
N GLY A 38 -34.02 -24.05 16.26
CA GLY A 38 -32.70 -23.96 16.88
C GLY A 38 -32.11 -22.57 16.64
N LYS A 39 -31.44 -22.01 17.65
CA LYS A 39 -30.77 -20.70 17.57
C LYS A 39 -29.84 -20.69 16.31
N VAL A 40 -30.05 -19.73 15.43
CA VAL A 40 -29.19 -19.59 14.24
C VAL A 40 -27.79 -19.27 14.73
N MET A 41 -26.84 -20.13 14.36
CA MET A 41 -25.45 -20.03 14.84
C MET A 41 -24.60 -19.21 13.85
N PRO A 42 -23.68 -18.40 14.35
CA PRO A 42 -22.65 -17.79 13.53
C PRO A 42 -21.86 -18.81 12.73
N ASN A 43 -21.55 -18.45 11.50
CA ASN A 43 -20.68 -19.22 10.60
C ASN A 43 -19.51 -18.33 10.18
N PHE A 44 -18.31 -18.86 10.19
CA PHE A 44 -17.09 -18.15 9.82
C PHE A 44 -16.58 -18.62 8.47
N THR A 45 -16.31 -17.70 7.54
CA THR A 45 -15.77 -18.00 6.20
C THR A 45 -14.30 -17.64 6.05
N SER A 46 -13.88 -16.44 6.53
CA SER A 46 -12.48 -16.02 6.47
C SER A 46 -12.08 -15.24 7.72
N PHE A 47 -10.77 -15.22 7.97
CA PHE A 47 -10.13 -14.40 8.99
C PHE A 47 -8.93 -13.73 8.31
N THR A 48 -8.90 -12.40 8.27
CA THR A 48 -7.84 -11.62 7.63
C THR A 48 -7.24 -10.65 8.64
N ILE A 49 -5.92 -10.70 8.77
CA ILE A 49 -5.17 -9.71 9.53
C ILE A 49 -4.47 -8.82 8.49
N PRO A 50 -4.83 -7.53 8.40
CA PRO A 50 -4.13 -6.60 7.52
C PRO A 50 -2.66 -6.54 7.90
N ASN A 51 -1.78 -6.57 6.89
CA ASN A 51 -0.32 -6.50 7.08
C ASN A 51 0.24 -7.62 7.99
N ALA A 52 0.23 -8.84 7.47
CA ALA A 52 0.64 -10.05 8.19
C ALA A 52 2.09 -10.08 8.73
N GLY A 53 2.93 -9.11 8.39
CA GLY A 53 4.26 -8.90 8.97
C GLY A 53 4.23 -7.77 9.99
N ILE A 54 3.76 -8.04 11.21
CA ILE A 54 3.67 -7.03 12.26
C ILE A 54 4.92 -7.09 13.13
N SER A 55 5.58 -5.95 13.30
CA SER A 55 6.87 -5.90 13.99
C SER A 55 6.86 -5.19 15.33
N LYS A 56 5.79 -4.46 15.68
CA LYS A 56 5.82 -3.65 16.90
C LYS A 56 5.04 -4.30 18.04
N ALA A 57 5.78 -4.85 18.99
CA ALA A 57 5.24 -5.33 20.27
C ALA A 57 4.36 -4.27 20.95
N GLY A 58 3.22 -4.68 21.49
CA GLY A 58 2.29 -3.80 22.18
C GLY A 58 1.43 -2.91 21.27
N SER A 59 1.66 -2.90 19.97
CA SER A 59 0.76 -2.21 19.04
C SER A 59 -0.58 -2.92 18.92
N THR A 60 -1.60 -2.18 18.49
CA THR A 60 -2.95 -2.71 18.30
C THR A 60 -3.23 -2.85 16.81
N VAL A 61 -3.75 -4.00 16.41
CA VAL A 61 -4.16 -4.31 15.05
C VAL A 61 -5.64 -4.70 15.02
N THR A 62 -6.33 -4.36 13.95
CA THR A 62 -7.73 -4.77 13.75
C THR A 62 -7.79 -5.85 12.68
N ALA A 63 -8.16 -7.06 13.10
CA ALA A 63 -8.43 -8.16 12.18
C ALA A 63 -9.89 -8.15 11.74
N ILE A 64 -10.15 -8.62 10.53
CA ILE A 64 -11.50 -8.74 9.95
C ILE A 64 -11.86 -10.21 9.81
N VAL A 65 -13.00 -10.58 10.37
CA VAL A 65 -13.58 -11.92 10.26
C VAL A 65 -14.84 -11.82 9.42
N LYS A 66 -14.91 -12.60 8.35
CA LYS A 66 -16.11 -12.70 7.52
C LYS A 66 -16.88 -13.99 7.83
N GLY A 67 -18.20 -13.93 7.64
CA GLY A 67 -19.08 -15.05 7.92
C GLY A 67 -20.53 -14.73 7.63
N ALA A 68 -21.42 -15.24 8.48
CA ALA A 68 -22.85 -14.96 8.46
C ALA A 68 -23.47 -15.13 9.85
N ASN A 69 -24.62 -14.53 10.06
CA ASN A 69 -25.44 -14.60 11.27
C ASN A 69 -24.79 -13.98 12.51
N PHE A 70 -23.90 -13.02 12.33
CA PHE A 70 -23.25 -12.34 13.45
C PHE A 70 -24.20 -11.41 14.21
N LYS A 71 -25.26 -10.90 13.54
CA LYS A 71 -26.34 -10.10 14.15
C LYS A 71 -27.59 -10.88 14.50
N ALA A 72 -27.51 -12.21 14.54
CA ALA A 72 -28.63 -13.01 14.96
C ALA A 72 -29.08 -12.62 16.38
N SER A 73 -30.40 -12.76 16.66
CA SER A 73 -31.00 -12.29 17.91
C SER A 73 -30.28 -12.81 19.15
N GLY A 74 -29.88 -11.90 20.02
CA GLY A 74 -29.21 -12.16 21.29
C GLY A 74 -27.71 -12.45 21.15
N ILE A 75 -27.09 -12.19 20.02
CA ILE A 75 -25.64 -12.29 19.86
C ILE A 75 -24.99 -10.90 20.00
N THR A 76 -23.95 -10.84 20.82
CA THR A 76 -23.12 -9.66 21.08
C THR A 76 -21.65 -9.97 20.86
N GLY A 77 -20.81 -8.96 20.78
CA GLY A 77 -19.36 -9.15 20.65
C GLY A 77 -18.73 -9.96 21.78
N SER A 78 -19.31 -9.93 22.98
CA SER A 78 -18.83 -10.69 24.14
C SER A 78 -19.11 -12.18 24.08
N ASP A 79 -19.98 -12.64 23.17
CA ASP A 79 -20.25 -14.06 22.97
C ASP A 79 -19.17 -14.76 22.12
N PHE A 80 -18.28 -13.97 21.52
CA PHE A 80 -17.12 -14.46 20.77
C PHE A 80 -15.90 -14.50 21.68
N SER A 81 -15.20 -15.61 21.69
CA SER A 81 -13.89 -15.71 22.33
C SER A 81 -12.78 -15.59 21.31
N VAL A 82 -11.68 -14.98 21.72
CA VAL A 82 -10.45 -14.84 20.91
C VAL A 82 -9.32 -15.49 21.67
N ASN A 83 -8.63 -16.43 21.04
CA ASN A 83 -7.56 -17.18 21.66
C ASN A 83 -6.32 -17.22 20.75
N CYS A 84 -5.15 -17.21 21.37
CA CYS A 84 -3.87 -17.47 20.72
C CYS A 84 -3.20 -18.64 21.39
N ALA A 85 -2.86 -19.68 20.63
CA ALA A 85 -2.29 -20.91 21.17
C ALA A 85 -0.86 -20.74 21.73
N THR A 86 -0.12 -19.72 21.24
CA THR A 86 1.31 -19.53 21.50
C THR A 86 1.63 -18.34 22.41
N ALA A 87 0.63 -17.52 22.76
CA ALA A 87 0.82 -16.39 23.68
C ALA A 87 -0.46 -16.11 24.45
N SER A 88 -0.32 -15.63 25.70
CA SER A 88 -1.44 -15.05 26.41
C SER A 88 -1.81 -13.72 25.76
N ILE A 89 -2.67 -13.77 24.73
CA ILE A 89 -3.44 -12.59 24.34
C ILE A 89 -4.50 -12.42 25.42
N THR A 90 -4.09 -11.84 26.51
CA THR A 90 -4.96 -11.57 27.63
C THR A 90 -6.00 -10.54 27.21
N ASN A 91 -7.28 -10.91 27.31
CA ASN A 91 -8.51 -10.11 27.53
C ASN A 91 -8.63 -8.66 26.97
N SER A 92 -7.69 -8.18 26.15
CA SER A 92 -7.80 -6.89 25.46
C SER A 92 -8.43 -7.02 24.06
N SER A 93 -8.75 -8.24 23.64
CA SER A 93 -9.36 -8.49 22.33
C SER A 93 -10.83 -8.08 22.34
N LYS A 94 -11.09 -6.90 21.81
CA LYS A 94 -12.46 -6.42 21.64
C LYS A 94 -13.00 -6.95 20.32
N VAL A 95 -14.05 -7.77 20.38
CA VAL A 95 -14.82 -8.16 19.20
C VAL A 95 -15.97 -7.18 19.03
N THR A 96 -16.07 -6.60 17.84
CA THR A 96 -17.16 -5.70 17.47
C THR A 96 -17.89 -6.28 16.26
N ILE A 97 -19.20 -6.42 16.37
CA ILE A 97 -20.06 -6.83 15.25
C ILE A 97 -20.32 -5.60 14.39
N ILE A 98 -19.75 -5.56 13.17
CA ILE A 98 -19.96 -4.48 12.22
C ILE A 98 -21.30 -4.66 11.52
N ASP A 99 -21.49 -5.83 10.92
CA ASP A 99 -22.73 -6.23 10.25
C ASP A 99 -22.97 -7.74 10.42
N ASP A 100 -24.00 -8.29 9.77
CA ASP A 100 -24.35 -9.72 9.89
C ASP A 100 -23.29 -10.65 9.28
N ALA A 101 -22.38 -10.13 8.45
CA ALA A 101 -21.34 -10.88 7.76
C ALA A 101 -19.91 -10.48 8.17
N THR A 102 -19.76 -9.49 9.08
CA THR A 102 -18.44 -8.92 9.39
C THR A 102 -18.27 -8.68 10.88
N LEU A 103 -17.20 -9.25 11.46
CA LEU A 103 -16.68 -8.86 12.77
C LEU A 103 -15.34 -8.11 12.59
N SER A 104 -15.10 -7.16 13.48
CA SER A 104 -13.75 -6.63 13.70
C SER A 104 -13.23 -7.12 15.04
N VAL A 105 -11.97 -7.54 15.07
CA VAL A 105 -11.30 -8.05 16.27
C VAL A 105 -10.06 -7.21 16.51
N THR A 106 -10.05 -6.48 17.63
CA THR A 106 -8.90 -5.68 18.04
C THR A 106 -7.94 -6.55 18.83
N LEU A 107 -6.71 -6.67 18.34
CA LEU A 107 -5.66 -7.50 18.92
C LEU A 107 -4.51 -6.63 19.40
N THR A 108 -3.97 -6.93 20.58
CA THR A 108 -2.68 -6.38 21.02
C THR A 108 -1.58 -7.36 20.63
N ILE A 109 -0.57 -6.88 19.92
CA ILE A 109 0.50 -7.71 19.38
C ILE A 109 1.43 -8.18 20.53
N PRO A 110 1.71 -9.50 20.64
CA PRO A 110 2.67 -10.01 21.60
C PRO A 110 4.08 -9.43 21.42
N GLY A 111 4.81 -9.33 22.52
CA GLY A 111 6.14 -8.73 22.54
C GLY A 111 7.30 -9.60 22.02
N THR A 112 7.00 -10.83 21.59
CA THR A 112 8.04 -11.78 21.17
C THR A 112 7.89 -12.09 19.69
N ALA A 113 9.01 -12.07 18.95
CA ALA A 113 9.04 -12.49 17.55
C ALA A 113 8.66 -13.97 17.44
N ASN A 114 7.59 -14.26 16.71
CA ASN A 114 7.08 -15.61 16.44
C ASN A 114 5.93 -15.58 15.44
N ASP A 115 5.58 -16.74 14.91
CA ASP A 115 4.33 -16.93 14.18
C ASP A 115 3.18 -17.21 15.16
N TYR A 116 2.12 -16.41 15.08
CA TYR A 116 0.97 -16.50 15.95
C TYR A 116 -0.25 -16.96 15.19
N THR A 117 -1.00 -17.89 15.78
CA THR A 117 -2.31 -18.30 15.27
C THR A 117 -3.40 -17.80 16.24
N ILE A 118 -4.25 -16.92 15.72
CA ILE A 118 -5.41 -16.40 16.44
C ILE A 118 -6.65 -17.17 15.99
N THR A 119 -7.44 -17.61 16.96
CA THR A 119 -8.71 -18.29 16.70
C THR A 119 -9.84 -17.49 17.30
N VAL A 120 -10.83 -17.12 16.50
CA VAL A 120 -12.11 -16.57 16.94
C VAL A 120 -13.13 -17.71 17.01
N THR A 121 -13.84 -17.81 18.12
CA THR A 121 -14.77 -18.93 18.39
C THR A 121 -16.11 -18.39 18.86
N TYR A 122 -17.20 -19.05 18.41
CA TYR A 122 -18.55 -18.91 18.95
C TYR A 122 -19.14 -20.31 19.11
N GLY A 123 -19.36 -20.78 20.32
CA GLY A 123 -19.78 -22.15 20.56
C GLY A 123 -18.82 -23.18 19.98
N ALA A 124 -19.32 -24.04 19.09
CA ALA A 124 -18.50 -25.03 18.38
C ALA A 124 -17.90 -24.50 17.06
N ALA A 125 -18.34 -23.34 16.57
CA ALA A 125 -17.81 -22.73 15.34
C ALA A 125 -16.55 -21.92 15.64
N SER A 126 -15.54 -22.05 14.79
CA SER A 126 -14.29 -21.28 14.92
C SER A 126 -13.65 -20.96 13.58
N LYS A 127 -12.80 -19.93 13.57
CA LYS A 127 -11.94 -19.58 12.43
C LYS A 127 -10.62 -19.07 12.94
N ALA A 128 -9.54 -19.58 12.35
CA ALA A 128 -8.18 -19.15 12.66
C ALA A 128 -7.61 -18.28 11.53
N GLY A 129 -6.73 -17.35 11.93
CA GLY A 129 -5.85 -16.59 11.06
C GLY A 129 -4.43 -16.56 11.65
N THR A 130 -3.43 -16.55 10.80
CA THR A 130 -2.02 -16.50 11.20
C THR A 130 -1.41 -15.14 10.88
N PHE A 131 -0.47 -14.71 11.70
CA PHE A 131 0.39 -13.55 11.44
C PHE A 131 1.76 -13.77 12.10
N SER A 132 2.77 -13.14 11.54
CA SER A 132 4.13 -13.18 12.07
C SER A 132 4.42 -11.88 12.82
N VAL A 133 4.96 -11.99 14.03
CA VAL A 133 5.61 -10.88 14.75
C VAL A 133 7.09 -11.01 14.53
N THR A 134 7.70 -10.00 13.93
CA THR A 134 9.15 -9.93 13.76
C THR A 134 9.79 -9.17 14.93
N ASP A 135 11.06 -9.38 15.17
CA ASP A 135 11.78 -8.61 16.18
C ASP A 135 11.86 -7.14 15.74
N ASP A 136 11.28 -6.24 16.55
CA ASP A 136 11.24 -4.78 16.28
C ASP A 136 12.65 -4.17 16.19
N THR A 137 13.64 -4.85 16.73
CA THR A 137 15.05 -4.43 16.62
C THR A 137 15.67 -4.71 15.25
N ALA A 138 15.05 -5.58 14.44
CA ALA A 138 15.56 -5.93 13.12
C ALA A 138 15.49 -4.74 12.15
N TYR A 139 14.40 -3.96 12.20
CA TYR A 139 14.19 -2.83 11.30
C TYR A 139 14.54 -1.51 11.98
N THR A 140 15.54 -0.83 11.46
CA THR A 140 15.91 0.51 11.90
C THR A 140 16.15 1.37 10.67
N VAL A 141 15.64 2.59 10.70
CA VAL A 141 15.89 3.57 9.63
C VAL A 141 17.40 3.76 9.44
N GLY A 142 17.84 3.76 8.21
CA GLY A 142 19.23 3.84 7.83
C GLY A 142 19.93 2.49 7.65
N LYS A 143 19.34 1.35 8.03
CA LYS A 143 19.91 0.04 7.68
C LYS A 143 19.93 -0.16 6.16
N ILE A 144 21.03 -0.72 5.67
CA ILE A 144 21.24 -1.08 4.28
C ILE A 144 20.54 -2.41 4.02
N VAL A 145 19.75 -2.46 2.97
CA VAL A 145 19.06 -3.66 2.49
C VAL A 145 19.88 -4.29 1.38
N LEU A 146 20.23 -5.55 1.52
CA LEU A 146 20.92 -6.33 0.51
C LEU A 146 19.94 -7.05 -0.45
N ALA A 147 20.44 -7.55 -1.56
CA ALA A 147 19.61 -8.20 -2.60
C ALA A 147 18.88 -9.45 -2.11
N ASP A 148 19.34 -10.12 -1.09
CA ASP A 148 18.69 -11.24 -0.40
C ASP A 148 17.74 -10.82 0.73
N LYS A 149 17.55 -9.49 0.90
CA LYS A 149 16.78 -8.84 1.97
C LYS A 149 17.44 -8.86 3.36
N THR A 150 18.67 -9.30 3.47
CA THR A 150 19.46 -9.14 4.71
C THR A 150 19.66 -7.66 5.01
N LEU A 151 19.60 -7.30 6.29
CA LEU A 151 19.82 -5.94 6.79
C LEU A 151 21.20 -5.82 7.42
N VAL A 152 21.92 -4.78 7.04
CA VAL A 152 23.25 -4.49 7.59
C VAL A 152 23.29 -3.07 8.12
N ASP A 153 23.90 -2.89 9.30
CA ASP A 153 24.19 -1.54 9.81
C ASP A 153 25.27 -0.90 8.94
N LYS A 154 25.15 0.40 8.68
CA LYS A 154 26.15 1.12 7.87
C LYS A 154 27.55 1.06 8.44
N ASN A 155 27.69 0.94 9.77
CA ASN A 155 29.00 0.86 10.43
C ASN A 155 29.66 -0.51 10.20
N ASP A 156 28.86 -1.55 10.03
CA ASP A 156 29.32 -2.93 9.79
C ASP A 156 29.50 -3.23 8.29
N TYR A 157 29.00 -2.34 7.42
CA TYR A 157 29.06 -2.52 5.97
C TYR A 157 30.38 -2.02 5.41
N SER A 158 31.34 -2.93 5.15
CA SER A 158 32.72 -2.60 4.80
C SER A 158 33.10 -2.86 3.32
N ALA A 159 32.32 -3.65 2.60
CA ALA A 159 32.56 -3.99 1.20
C ALA A 159 31.24 -4.32 0.48
N ILE A 160 31.19 -4.08 -0.84
CA ILE A 160 30.07 -4.50 -1.69
C ILE A 160 30.36 -5.91 -2.21
N ASP A 161 29.52 -6.88 -1.82
CA ASP A 161 29.51 -8.20 -2.42
C ASP A 161 28.70 -8.16 -3.73
N PRO A 162 29.29 -8.41 -4.89
CA PRO A 162 28.57 -8.40 -6.18
C PRO A 162 27.51 -9.50 -6.26
N ASN A 163 27.58 -10.56 -5.45
CA ASN A 163 26.59 -11.62 -5.40
C ASN A 163 25.40 -11.26 -4.48
N ASN A 164 25.58 -10.32 -3.56
CA ASN A 164 24.56 -9.83 -2.65
C ASN A 164 24.70 -8.31 -2.43
N PRO A 165 24.58 -7.48 -3.47
CA PRO A 165 24.82 -6.05 -3.39
C PRO A 165 23.72 -5.32 -2.59
N PRO A 166 23.99 -4.08 -2.17
CA PRO A 166 22.97 -3.24 -1.56
C PRO A 166 21.94 -2.84 -2.62
N VAL A 167 20.67 -2.89 -2.27
CA VAL A 167 19.55 -2.56 -3.18
C VAL A 167 18.68 -1.42 -2.68
N GLY A 168 18.74 -1.11 -1.38
CA GLY A 168 17.96 -0.04 -0.76
C GLY A 168 18.44 0.29 0.65
N ILE A 169 17.75 1.25 1.26
CA ILE A 169 17.96 1.66 2.65
C ILE A 169 16.60 1.75 3.32
N ILE A 170 16.46 1.22 4.53
CA ILE A 170 15.23 1.40 5.32
C ILE A 170 15.03 2.90 5.56
N CYS A 171 13.97 3.46 4.99
CA CYS A 171 13.66 4.88 5.04
C CYS A 171 12.53 5.23 6.00
N SER A 172 11.63 4.30 6.26
CA SER A 172 10.55 4.48 7.22
C SER A 172 10.05 3.13 7.73
N ILE A 173 9.35 3.18 8.86
CA ILE A 173 8.64 2.04 9.42
C ILE A 173 7.25 2.56 9.75
N ASN A 174 6.22 1.97 9.16
CA ASN A 174 4.85 2.43 9.39
C ASN A 174 4.37 2.09 10.82
N SER A 175 3.17 2.55 11.18
CA SER A 175 2.59 2.32 12.51
C SER A 175 2.35 0.85 12.85
N TYR A 176 2.39 -0.04 11.87
CA TYR A 176 2.29 -1.48 12.03
C TYR A 176 3.67 -2.17 12.12
N GLY A 177 4.76 -1.39 12.11
CA GLY A 177 6.13 -1.89 12.11
C GLY A 177 6.60 -2.45 10.76
N VAL A 178 5.87 -2.22 9.69
CA VAL A 178 6.27 -2.66 8.36
C VAL A 178 7.25 -1.66 7.75
N PRO A 179 8.48 -2.10 7.43
CA PRO A 179 9.47 -1.21 6.86
C PRO A 179 9.18 -0.87 5.40
N ARG A 180 9.63 0.32 5.01
CA ARG A 180 9.76 0.74 3.62
C ARG A 180 11.21 1.00 3.34
N MET A 181 11.72 0.53 2.22
CA MET A 181 13.04 0.89 1.74
C MET A 181 12.95 1.90 0.61
N ILE A 182 13.91 2.82 0.60
CA ILE A 182 14.16 3.72 -0.53
C ILE A 182 15.24 3.12 -1.42
N ALA A 183 15.08 3.27 -2.72
CA ALA A 183 16.06 2.86 -3.70
C ALA A 183 17.37 3.67 -3.58
N LEU A 184 18.49 3.10 -3.99
CA LEU A 184 19.82 3.75 -3.88
C LEU A 184 20.03 4.87 -4.88
N HIS A 185 19.41 4.80 -6.06
CA HIS A 185 19.35 5.88 -7.02
C HIS A 185 18.05 6.65 -6.80
N THR A 186 18.17 7.81 -6.16
CA THR A 186 17.05 8.59 -5.63
C THR A 186 16.70 9.78 -6.50
N SER A 187 17.32 9.91 -7.67
CA SER A 187 17.21 11.11 -8.48
C SER A 187 16.84 10.83 -9.92
N GLY A 188 15.59 10.42 -10.16
CA GLY A 188 14.97 10.81 -11.42
C GLY A 188 14.88 12.33 -11.43
N SER A 189 15.65 13.02 -12.27
CA SER A 189 15.71 14.49 -12.24
C SER A 189 14.93 15.10 -13.40
N ASP A 190 14.38 16.29 -13.17
CA ASP A 190 13.68 17.08 -14.18
C ASP A 190 12.45 16.39 -14.81
N LEU A 191 11.69 15.69 -13.99
CA LEU A 191 10.53 14.93 -14.43
C LEU A 191 9.22 15.70 -14.18
N LEU A 192 8.37 15.75 -15.20
CA LEU A 192 6.99 16.18 -15.04
C LEU A 192 6.19 15.08 -14.35
N TRP A 193 5.26 15.44 -13.48
CA TRP A 193 4.29 14.50 -12.92
C TRP A 193 3.38 13.95 -14.03
N ALA A 194 2.82 14.86 -14.87
CA ALA A 194 2.06 14.51 -16.07
C ALA A 194 2.27 15.55 -17.18
N LYS A 195 2.21 15.11 -18.43
CA LYS A 195 2.35 15.97 -19.61
C LYS A 195 1.17 16.93 -19.76
N LYS A 196 1.45 18.17 -20.14
CA LYS A 196 0.41 19.16 -20.47
C LYS A 196 -0.52 18.64 -21.58
N GLY A 197 -1.81 18.70 -21.32
CA GLY A 197 -2.83 18.27 -22.27
C GLY A 197 -3.17 16.79 -22.22
N SER A 198 -2.38 15.95 -21.53
CA SER A 198 -2.74 14.54 -21.28
C SER A 198 -3.97 14.42 -20.36
N ALA A 199 -4.57 13.24 -20.33
CA ALA A 199 -5.61 12.93 -19.36
C ALA A 199 -5.09 13.07 -17.93
N GLY A 200 -3.87 12.60 -17.64
CA GLY A 200 -3.23 12.69 -16.33
C GLY A 200 -3.15 14.10 -15.75
N TYR A 201 -2.96 15.09 -16.64
CA TYR A 201 -2.99 16.50 -16.24
C TYR A 201 -4.40 17.01 -15.93
N LYS A 202 -5.44 16.49 -16.62
CA LYS A 202 -6.81 17.03 -16.58
C LYS A 202 -7.75 16.25 -15.66
N THR A 203 -7.37 15.07 -15.23
CA THR A 203 -8.22 14.16 -14.48
C THR A 203 -8.04 14.37 -12.98
N LYS A 204 -9.15 14.40 -12.26
CA LYS A 204 -9.15 14.26 -10.81
C LYS A 204 -9.09 12.78 -10.45
N PHE A 205 -8.00 12.36 -9.86
CA PHE A 205 -7.79 11.01 -9.38
C PHE A 205 -8.16 10.93 -7.89
N GLU A 206 -9.42 10.65 -7.60
CA GLU A 206 -9.94 10.68 -6.22
C GLU A 206 -9.21 9.71 -5.28
N GLY A 207 -8.77 8.56 -5.79
CA GLY A 207 -8.14 7.50 -4.97
C GLY A 207 -6.70 7.78 -4.57
N ILE A 208 -6.06 8.85 -5.07
CA ILE A 208 -4.69 9.22 -4.71
C ILE A 208 -4.60 10.59 -4.04
N ILE A 209 -5.73 11.09 -3.55
CA ILE A 209 -5.76 12.36 -2.82
C ILE A 209 -5.20 12.13 -1.41
N CYS A 210 -4.18 12.91 -1.05
CA CYS A 210 -3.58 12.94 0.28
C CYS A 210 -3.39 14.39 0.71
N GLU A 211 -4.16 14.83 1.69
CA GLU A 211 -4.17 16.22 2.13
C GLU A 211 -3.37 16.41 3.42
N PRO A 212 -2.39 17.32 3.42
CA PRO A 212 -1.64 17.66 4.62
C PRO A 212 -2.44 18.65 5.50
N SER A 213 -2.32 18.53 6.80
CA SER A 213 -2.92 19.48 7.77
C SER A 213 -2.26 20.85 7.77
N THR A 214 -1.06 20.98 7.21
CA THR A 214 -0.30 22.22 7.08
C THR A 214 0.65 22.14 5.89
N THR A 215 0.95 23.27 5.29
CA THR A 215 1.85 23.44 4.14
C THR A 215 2.93 24.48 4.47
N GLY A 216 3.90 24.64 3.59
CA GLY A 216 5.00 25.58 3.73
C GLY A 216 6.24 24.99 4.40
N SER A 217 7.25 25.80 4.59
CA SER A 217 8.56 25.40 5.15
C SER A 217 8.40 24.74 6.51
N GLY A 218 9.06 23.59 6.70
CA GLY A 218 8.99 22.78 7.91
C GLY A 218 7.74 21.89 8.02
N ALA A 219 6.75 22.02 7.15
CA ALA A 219 5.51 21.26 7.23
C ALA A 219 5.74 19.73 7.14
N ALA A 220 6.74 19.29 6.37
CA ALA A 220 7.07 17.87 6.27
C ALA A 220 7.44 17.21 7.61
N GLN A 221 7.85 18.02 8.63
CA GLN A 221 8.14 17.51 9.97
C GLN A 221 6.89 17.31 10.83
N THR A 222 5.86 18.12 10.63
CA THR A 222 4.76 18.30 11.57
C THR A 222 3.39 17.98 11.00
N ALA A 223 3.24 17.94 9.67
CA ALA A 223 1.95 17.66 9.05
C ALA A 223 1.43 16.26 9.41
N THR A 224 0.13 16.19 9.62
CA THR A 224 -0.66 14.98 9.59
C THR A 224 -1.42 14.91 8.27
N PHE A 225 -1.87 13.74 7.87
CA PHE A 225 -2.41 13.52 6.55
C PHE A 225 -3.80 12.88 6.62
N THR A 226 -4.66 13.24 5.66
CA THR A 226 -5.96 12.62 5.44
C THR A 226 -6.08 12.16 3.99
N GLY A 227 -6.87 11.12 3.74
CA GLY A 227 -7.00 10.49 2.43
C GLY A 227 -6.01 9.33 2.25
N ASP A 228 -5.46 9.20 1.05
CA ASP A 228 -4.56 8.11 0.71
C ASP A 228 -3.11 8.39 1.15
N THR A 229 -2.65 7.66 2.14
CA THR A 229 -1.29 7.79 2.72
C THR A 229 -0.32 6.70 2.27
N ASP A 230 -0.74 5.77 1.40
CA ASP A 230 0.08 4.68 0.86
C ASP A 230 0.17 4.81 -0.67
N GLY A 231 1.34 5.15 -1.18
CA GLY A 231 1.56 5.32 -2.62
C GLY A 231 1.69 4.02 -3.41
N SER A 232 1.68 2.86 -2.75
CA SER A 232 2.05 1.57 -3.36
C SER A 232 1.07 1.10 -4.44
N ASP A 233 -0.16 1.54 -4.43
CA ASP A 233 -1.20 1.23 -5.42
C ASP A 233 -1.61 2.42 -6.30
N ASN A 234 -1.05 3.62 -6.05
CA ASN A 234 -1.41 4.85 -6.76
C ASN A 234 -1.24 4.74 -8.29
N TRP A 235 -0.18 4.08 -8.74
CA TRP A 235 0.01 3.87 -10.18
C TRP A 235 -1.03 2.92 -10.77
N GLU A 236 -1.39 1.86 -10.06
CA GLU A 236 -2.45 0.94 -10.49
C GLU A 236 -3.80 1.66 -10.56
N TYR A 237 -4.09 2.53 -9.59
CA TYR A 237 -5.28 3.36 -9.62
C TYR A 237 -5.28 4.31 -10.84
N ILE A 238 -4.17 5.02 -11.11
CA ILE A 238 -4.03 5.88 -12.29
C ILE A 238 -4.26 5.09 -13.58
N LYS A 239 -3.67 3.89 -13.71
CA LYS A 239 -3.86 3.00 -14.86
C LYS A 239 -5.31 2.59 -15.07
N SER A 240 -6.04 2.38 -13.98
CA SER A 240 -7.46 2.00 -14.04
C SER A 240 -8.35 3.13 -14.59
N ILE A 241 -7.96 4.38 -14.34
CA ILE A 241 -8.71 5.58 -14.76
C ILE A 241 -8.27 6.09 -16.14
N ASP A 242 -6.97 6.06 -16.42
CA ASP A 242 -6.38 6.49 -17.71
C ASP A 242 -5.48 5.40 -18.32
N PRO A 243 -6.06 4.27 -18.77
CA PRO A 243 -5.28 3.19 -19.35
C PRO A 243 -4.55 3.60 -20.64
N ALA A 244 -5.12 4.51 -21.43
CA ALA A 244 -4.53 4.98 -22.67
C ALA A 244 -3.30 5.88 -22.41
N GLY A 245 -3.38 6.78 -21.43
CA GLY A 245 -2.25 7.60 -21.03
C GLY A 245 -1.14 6.77 -20.38
N ALA A 246 -1.51 5.79 -19.57
CA ALA A 246 -0.58 4.90 -18.90
C ALA A 246 0.15 3.94 -19.88
N ALA A 247 -0.46 3.58 -21.01
CA ALA A 247 0.19 2.78 -22.06
C ALA A 247 1.40 3.48 -22.68
N ASP A 248 1.42 4.83 -22.66
CA ASP A 248 2.58 5.64 -23.03
C ASP A 248 3.03 6.49 -21.84
N ALA A 249 3.36 5.82 -20.73
CA ALA A 249 3.77 6.48 -19.49
C ALA A 249 5.03 7.34 -19.66
N ALA A 250 5.94 6.92 -20.52
CA ALA A 250 7.16 7.68 -20.82
C ALA A 250 6.85 9.11 -21.30
N THR A 251 5.78 9.27 -22.08
CA THR A 251 5.33 10.56 -22.58
C THR A 251 4.37 11.26 -21.61
N ASN A 252 3.39 10.54 -21.06
CA ASN A 252 2.26 11.15 -20.35
C ASN A 252 2.46 11.27 -18.85
N TYR A 253 3.27 10.39 -18.24
CA TYR A 253 3.54 10.30 -16.81
C TYR A 253 5.04 10.07 -16.53
N PRO A 254 5.94 11.00 -16.93
CA PRO A 254 7.40 10.77 -16.86
C PRO A 254 7.90 10.38 -15.48
N ALA A 255 7.35 10.98 -14.40
CA ALA A 255 7.72 10.67 -13.03
C ALA A 255 7.42 9.20 -12.67
N PHE A 256 6.21 8.73 -12.98
CA PHE A 256 5.81 7.34 -12.74
C PHE A 256 6.56 6.36 -13.65
N ASN A 257 6.81 6.75 -14.91
CA ASN A 257 7.57 5.91 -15.83
C ASN A 257 8.99 5.65 -15.33
N TRP A 258 9.63 6.66 -14.76
CA TRP A 258 10.97 6.50 -14.19
C TRP A 258 10.97 5.43 -13.07
N VAL A 259 9.96 5.44 -12.19
CA VAL A 259 9.79 4.44 -11.14
C VAL A 259 9.51 3.06 -11.73
N ASN A 260 8.58 2.98 -12.69
CA ASN A 260 8.18 1.71 -13.32
C ASN A 260 9.34 1.02 -14.06
N THR A 261 10.28 1.80 -14.59
CA THR A 261 11.45 1.27 -15.31
C THR A 261 12.66 1.04 -14.42
N TYR A 262 12.58 1.33 -13.12
CA TYR A 262 13.72 1.25 -12.19
C TYR A 262 14.37 -0.14 -12.17
N ASN A 263 13.60 -1.21 -12.09
CA ASN A 263 14.12 -2.58 -12.10
C ASN A 263 14.93 -2.88 -13.35
N GLU A 264 14.49 -2.46 -14.52
CA GLU A 264 15.21 -2.71 -15.78
C GLU A 264 16.44 -1.80 -15.90
N THR A 265 16.30 -0.52 -15.52
CA THR A 265 17.40 0.46 -15.58
C THR A 265 18.58 0.04 -14.69
N TYR A 266 18.29 -0.48 -13.51
CA TYR A 266 19.30 -0.86 -12.52
C TYR A 266 19.44 -2.37 -12.33
N LYS A 267 19.00 -3.16 -13.29
CA LYS A 267 18.91 -4.63 -13.23
C LYS A 267 20.18 -5.31 -12.69
N THR A 268 21.34 -4.94 -13.23
CA THR A 268 22.64 -5.50 -12.79
C THR A 268 22.96 -5.14 -11.35
N LYS A 269 22.68 -3.90 -10.92
CA LYS A 269 22.92 -3.42 -9.56
C LYS A 269 21.96 -4.03 -8.55
N LEU A 270 20.78 -4.40 -8.99
CA LEU A 270 19.79 -5.13 -8.22
C LEU A 270 20.04 -6.66 -8.21
N ASN A 271 21.18 -7.10 -8.74
CA ASN A 271 21.52 -8.53 -8.88
C ASN A 271 20.40 -9.33 -9.59
N ASN A 272 19.82 -8.77 -10.63
CA ASN A 272 18.67 -9.31 -11.37
C ASN A 272 17.43 -9.60 -10.50
N LYS A 273 17.35 -9.04 -9.31
CA LYS A 273 16.15 -9.09 -8.47
C LYS A 273 15.15 -8.04 -8.91
N THR A 274 13.88 -8.33 -8.71
CA THR A 274 12.77 -7.40 -8.98
C THR A 274 12.11 -7.01 -7.66
N PHE A 275 11.90 -5.72 -7.49
CA PHE A 275 11.22 -5.14 -6.33
C PHE A 275 9.97 -4.40 -6.81
N ALA A 276 8.96 -4.33 -5.96
CA ALA A 276 7.73 -3.58 -6.25
C ALA A 276 7.95 -2.08 -5.96
N TRP A 277 8.76 -1.44 -6.80
CA TRP A 277 9.02 -0.01 -6.68
C TRP A 277 7.78 0.82 -7.00
N TYR A 278 7.52 1.81 -6.18
CA TYR A 278 6.44 2.77 -6.37
C TYR A 278 6.87 4.18 -5.98
N MET A 279 6.17 5.17 -6.49
CA MET A 279 6.36 6.57 -6.15
C MET A 279 5.62 6.87 -4.82
N PRO A 280 6.31 7.40 -3.80
CA PRO A 280 5.71 7.60 -2.48
C PRO A 280 4.49 8.51 -2.51
N SER A 281 3.50 8.26 -1.66
CA SER A 281 2.46 9.24 -1.32
C SER A 281 3.10 10.46 -0.65
N LEU A 282 2.33 11.55 -0.47
CA LEU A 282 2.82 12.72 0.25
C LEU A 282 3.22 12.37 1.69
N ALA A 283 2.42 11.57 2.37
CA ALA A 283 2.71 11.14 3.73
C ALA A 283 4.03 10.36 3.82
N GLU A 284 4.25 9.40 2.91
CA GLU A 284 5.48 8.62 2.86
C GLU A 284 6.69 9.48 2.48
N LEU A 285 6.53 10.43 1.56
CA LEU A 285 7.61 11.33 1.16
C LEU A 285 8.05 12.24 2.31
N CYS A 286 7.11 12.70 3.14
CA CYS A 286 7.41 13.43 4.37
C CYS A 286 8.16 12.56 5.39
N GLU A 287 7.84 11.26 5.50
CA GLU A 287 8.62 10.34 6.35
C GLU A 287 10.04 10.14 5.82
N VAL A 288 10.23 10.06 4.50
CA VAL A 288 11.58 10.05 3.89
C VAL A 288 12.34 11.33 4.24
N TYR A 289 11.69 12.49 4.17
CA TYR A 289 12.30 13.76 4.55
C TYR A 289 12.72 13.79 6.02
N LYS A 290 11.85 13.37 6.93
CA LYS A 290 12.16 13.30 8.38
C LYS A 290 13.41 12.46 8.65
N ASN A 291 13.57 11.40 7.90
CA ASN A 291 14.63 10.40 8.07
C ASN A 291 15.84 10.63 7.16
N LYS A 292 15.87 11.73 6.38
CA LYS A 292 16.89 11.95 5.34
C LYS A 292 18.32 11.93 5.85
N ALA A 293 18.55 12.33 7.10
CA ALA A 293 19.90 12.31 7.67
C ALA A 293 20.47 10.88 7.75
N ALA A 294 19.71 9.96 8.36
CA ALA A 294 20.10 8.54 8.48
C ALA A 294 20.21 7.86 7.10
N ILE A 295 19.31 8.18 6.17
CA ILE A 295 19.35 7.68 4.80
C ILE A 295 20.64 8.16 4.09
N ASN A 296 20.95 9.45 4.19
CA ASN A 296 22.14 10.05 3.57
C ASN A 296 23.45 9.49 4.13
N GLU A 297 23.50 9.18 5.41
CA GLU A 297 24.67 8.53 6.01
C GLU A 297 24.93 7.16 5.35
N SER A 298 23.89 6.37 5.12
CA SER A 298 24.01 5.05 4.48
C SER A 298 24.30 5.16 2.98
N LEU A 299 23.69 6.13 2.26
CA LEU A 299 24.03 6.43 0.88
C LEU A 299 25.50 6.82 0.75
N THR A 300 25.99 7.69 1.64
CA THR A 300 27.40 8.12 1.68
C THR A 300 28.33 6.93 1.92
N LYS A 301 27.94 6.02 2.83
CA LYS A 301 28.73 4.81 3.11
C LYS A 301 28.82 3.90 1.90
N ILE A 302 27.69 3.60 1.23
CA ILE A 302 27.67 2.75 0.02
C ILE A 302 28.48 3.40 -1.09
N ARG A 303 28.23 4.68 -1.35
CA ARG A 303 28.96 5.45 -2.38
C ARG A 303 30.45 5.54 -2.14
N GLY A 304 30.89 5.60 -0.87
CA GLY A 304 32.28 5.58 -0.50
C GLY A 304 33.00 4.26 -0.81
N LEU A 305 32.24 3.16 -0.91
CA LEU A 305 32.76 1.86 -1.33
C LEU A 305 32.80 1.74 -2.85
N ASP A 306 31.74 2.18 -3.54
CA ASP A 306 31.67 2.30 -4.99
C ASP A 306 30.66 3.39 -5.39
N SER A 307 31.17 4.44 -6.02
CA SER A 307 30.38 5.60 -6.43
C SER A 307 29.29 5.30 -7.48
N ASN A 308 29.34 4.13 -8.10
CA ASN A 308 28.33 3.71 -9.08
C ASN A 308 27.10 3.05 -8.46
N TYR A 309 27.12 2.68 -7.16
CA TYR A 309 26.02 1.95 -6.54
C TYR A 309 24.95 2.82 -5.91
N ALA A 310 25.25 4.05 -5.58
CA ALA A 310 24.29 4.95 -4.94
C ALA A 310 24.53 6.40 -5.35
N ASP A 311 23.47 7.19 -5.30
CA ASP A 311 23.56 8.65 -5.37
C ASP A 311 24.29 9.20 -4.14
N ALA A 312 24.78 10.44 -4.24
CA ALA A 312 25.54 11.04 -3.15
C ALA A 312 24.70 11.31 -1.90
N SER A 313 23.47 11.71 -2.10
CA SER A 313 22.49 12.03 -1.06
C SER A 313 21.12 12.29 -1.66
N LEU A 314 20.11 12.37 -0.83
CA LEU A 314 18.76 12.84 -1.20
C LEU A 314 18.74 14.33 -1.60
N GLY A 315 19.84 15.05 -1.43
CA GLY A 315 19.97 16.44 -1.86
C GLY A 315 19.04 17.42 -1.14
N THR A 316 18.88 18.60 -1.76
CA THR A 316 18.09 19.73 -1.21
C THR A 316 17.02 20.21 -2.18
N LEU A 317 16.71 19.44 -3.23
CA LEU A 317 15.74 19.80 -4.26
C LEU A 317 14.33 19.34 -3.91
N TRP A 318 13.40 19.70 -4.75
CA TRP A 318 12.01 19.30 -4.68
C TRP A 318 11.82 17.88 -5.22
N TYR A 319 10.93 17.13 -4.56
CA TYR A 319 10.56 15.77 -4.94
C TYR A 319 9.05 15.67 -5.10
N TRP A 320 8.59 15.10 -6.21
CA TRP A 320 7.20 14.74 -6.43
C TRP A 320 6.76 13.62 -5.49
N SER A 321 5.55 13.73 -4.96
CA SER A 321 4.79 12.60 -4.47
C SER A 321 3.85 12.05 -5.55
N SER A 322 3.32 10.86 -5.35
CA SER A 322 2.25 10.31 -6.19
C SER A 322 0.88 10.92 -5.91
N SER A 323 0.74 11.70 -4.85
CA SER A 323 -0.50 12.26 -4.35
C SER A 323 -0.95 13.49 -5.13
N GLN A 324 -2.26 13.58 -5.37
CA GLN A 324 -2.90 14.71 -6.02
C GLN A 324 -3.50 15.66 -4.97
N ASP A 325 -3.49 16.97 -5.27
CA ASP A 325 -4.19 17.99 -4.52
C ASP A 325 -5.72 17.90 -4.77
N SER A 326 -6.52 17.92 -3.71
CA SER A 326 -7.98 17.87 -3.79
C SER A 326 -8.60 19.15 -4.32
N GLY A 327 -7.97 20.29 -4.03
CA GLY A 327 -8.43 21.63 -4.41
C GLY A 327 -8.15 21.97 -5.86
N ASN A 328 -7.07 21.41 -6.43
CA ASN A 328 -6.68 21.64 -7.81
C ASN A 328 -6.14 20.36 -8.47
N TYR A 329 -6.99 19.63 -9.17
CA TYR A 329 -6.61 18.37 -9.84
C TYR A 329 -5.48 18.50 -10.89
N LYS A 330 -5.10 19.72 -11.27
CA LYS A 330 -3.93 19.99 -12.14
C LYS A 330 -2.62 20.06 -11.37
N HIS A 331 -2.69 20.03 -10.05
CA HIS A 331 -1.54 20.04 -9.15
C HIS A 331 -1.36 18.67 -8.51
N ALA A 332 -0.13 18.40 -8.11
CA ALA A 332 0.26 17.28 -7.28
C ALA A 332 1.12 17.79 -6.12
N TRP A 333 1.17 17.03 -5.06
CA TRP A 333 1.96 17.37 -3.88
C TRP A 333 3.44 17.06 -4.08
N ASP A 334 4.28 17.91 -3.54
CA ASP A 334 5.73 17.77 -3.55
C ASP A 334 6.34 18.27 -2.23
N VAL A 335 7.60 17.90 -1.98
CA VAL A 335 8.34 18.24 -0.78
C VAL A 335 9.71 18.78 -1.15
N SER A 336 10.06 19.94 -0.60
CA SER A 336 11.42 20.49 -0.66
C SER A 336 12.30 19.79 0.38
N PHE A 337 13.36 19.15 -0.06
CA PHE A 337 14.30 18.51 0.84
C PHE A 337 15.36 19.47 1.41
N SER A 338 15.31 20.77 1.05
CA SER A 338 16.12 21.81 1.71
C SER A 338 15.62 22.11 3.11
N ASP A 339 14.34 22.37 3.25
CA ASP A 339 13.71 22.95 4.44
C ASP A 339 12.40 22.27 4.87
N GLY A 340 11.96 21.22 4.15
CA GLY A 340 10.74 20.49 4.47
C GLY A 340 9.47 21.26 4.10
N ASP A 341 9.55 22.15 3.14
CA ASP A 341 8.37 22.80 2.58
C ASP A 341 7.49 21.74 1.89
N VAL A 342 6.21 21.74 2.23
CA VAL A 342 5.17 20.97 1.57
C VAL A 342 4.35 21.89 0.70
N ALA A 343 4.41 21.68 -0.61
CA ALA A 343 3.71 22.50 -1.58
C ALA A 343 2.91 21.65 -2.58
N ASN A 344 2.03 22.29 -3.34
CA ASN A 344 1.32 21.69 -4.44
C ASN A 344 1.65 22.43 -5.73
N ASP A 345 2.23 21.74 -6.68
CA ASP A 345 2.71 22.36 -7.91
C ASP A 345 2.06 21.76 -9.17
N GLY A 346 2.10 22.56 -10.23
CA GLY A 346 1.50 22.19 -11.52
C GLY A 346 2.17 20.97 -12.12
N LYS A 347 1.43 19.88 -12.29
CA LYS A 347 1.89 18.58 -12.80
C LYS A 347 2.67 18.64 -14.11
N TYR A 348 2.39 19.64 -14.95
CA TYR A 348 2.95 19.79 -16.30
C TYR A 348 3.98 20.92 -16.41
N TYR A 349 4.14 21.71 -15.39
CA TYR A 349 4.95 22.91 -15.42
C TYR A 349 6.26 22.72 -14.67
N ASN A 350 6.17 22.23 -13.47
CA ASN A 350 7.34 22.03 -12.62
C ASN A 350 7.99 20.68 -12.91
N LYS A 351 9.28 20.65 -12.86
CA LYS A 351 10.10 19.47 -13.06
C LYS A 351 10.89 19.21 -11.79
N PHE A 352 10.51 18.17 -11.11
CA PHE A 352 11.13 17.81 -9.85
C PHE A 352 11.79 16.45 -9.89
N ARG A 353 12.44 16.10 -8.84
CA ARG A 353 12.99 14.76 -8.63
C ARG A 353 11.92 13.76 -8.27
N VAL A 354 12.27 12.50 -8.40
CA VAL A 354 11.44 11.37 -7.95
C VAL A 354 12.34 10.39 -7.23
N CYS A 355 11.88 9.83 -6.13
CA CYS A 355 12.47 8.65 -5.51
C CYS A 355 11.48 7.49 -5.57
N CYS A 356 11.97 6.26 -5.42
CA CYS A 356 11.12 5.08 -5.34
C CYS A 356 11.21 4.46 -3.96
N LEU A 357 10.05 4.01 -3.47
CA LEU A 357 9.95 3.16 -2.30
C LEU A 357 9.54 1.74 -2.70
N SER A 358 9.84 0.78 -1.85
CA SER A 358 9.33 -0.58 -1.95
C SER A 358 8.99 -1.11 -0.58
N GLY A 359 7.94 -1.94 -0.48
CA GLY A 359 7.71 -2.80 0.66
C GLY A 359 8.84 -3.82 0.81
N PHE A 360 8.92 -4.42 1.98
CA PHE A 360 10.02 -5.31 2.37
C PHE A 360 9.59 -6.77 2.49
#